data_ced5e87f881a2cad97946ef94d6cc68f
#
_entry.id   ced5e87f881a2cad97946ef94d6cc68f
#
_cell.length_a   1.000
_cell.length_b   1.000
_cell.length_c   1.000
_cell.angle_alpha   90.00
_cell.angle_beta   90.00
_cell.angle_gamma   90.00
#
_symmetry.space_group_name_H-M   'P 1'
#
loop_
_entity.id
_entity.type
_entity.pdbx_description
1 polymer ?
#
loop_
_entity_poly.entity_id
_entity_poly.type
_entity_poly.pdbx_seq_one_letter_code
_entity_poly.pdbx_strand_id
1 'polypeptide(L)'
;YDVMFLTGTDEHGQKIQINDKEAGIEPKQYVDQVAGVVKNIWDMMDTSYDRFMRTTDEYHEKQVQKIFKKLYDKGDIYLGHYEGKYCTACESFFTESQLVDGKCPDCGGDVHDAKEEAYFFKLSKYQDRLIKHIEDHPEFIQPVSRKNEMMNNFLKPGLQDLCVSRTSFKWSIPVDFDPKHVVYVWIDALTCLLYTSPSP
;
A
#
# COMPACT_ATOMS: atom_id res chain seq x y z
N TYR A 1 11.07 -28.47 -2.86
CA TYR A 1 11.23 -27.04 -3.07
C TYR A 1 11.67 -26.41 -1.77
N ASP A 2 12.60 -25.45 -1.84
CA ASP A 2 12.87 -24.55 -0.73
C ASP A 2 11.75 -23.53 -0.71
N VAL A 3 11.02 -23.44 0.41
CA VAL A 3 9.87 -22.55 0.56
C VAL A 3 10.13 -21.60 1.72
N MET A 4 9.96 -20.31 1.50
CA MET A 4 9.92 -19.32 2.55
C MET A 4 8.48 -18.83 2.72
N PHE A 5 7.91 -19.04 3.89
CA PHE A 5 6.56 -18.57 4.22
C PHE A 5 6.64 -17.29 5.06
N LEU A 6 6.23 -16.19 4.46
CA LEU A 6 6.18 -14.89 5.09
C LEU A 6 4.75 -14.53 5.48
N THR A 7 4.55 -14.06 6.70
CA THR A 7 3.32 -13.42 7.17
C THR A 7 3.64 -12.17 7.98
N GLY A 8 2.64 -11.40 8.39
CA GLY A 8 2.87 -10.23 9.21
C GLY A 8 1.66 -9.31 9.30
N THR A 9 1.92 -8.07 9.75
CA THR A 9 0.91 -7.03 9.97
C THR A 9 1.27 -5.74 9.25
N ASP A 10 0.28 -5.13 8.61
CA ASP A 10 0.33 -3.75 8.12
C ASP A 10 -0.19 -2.83 9.22
N GLU A 11 0.66 -1.91 9.69
CA GLU A 11 0.48 -1.22 10.97
C GLU A 11 0.46 0.31 10.85
N HIS A 12 0.57 0.84 9.66
CA HIS A 12 0.55 2.28 9.39
C HIS A 12 -0.83 2.77 8.91
N GLY A 13 -1.02 4.08 8.89
CA GLY A 13 -2.18 4.72 8.28
C GLY A 13 -3.07 5.50 9.24
N GLN A 14 -4.00 6.24 8.64
CA GLN A 14 -4.92 7.11 9.37
C GLN A 14 -5.85 6.34 10.30
N LYS A 15 -6.29 5.15 9.91
CA LYS A 15 -7.18 4.30 10.72
C LYS A 15 -6.54 3.93 12.05
N ILE A 16 -5.27 3.55 12.03
CA ILE A 16 -4.51 3.26 13.26
C ILE A 16 -4.43 4.50 14.15
N GLN A 17 -4.09 5.67 13.56
CA GLN A 17 -4.03 6.94 14.30
C GLN A 17 -5.37 7.40 14.88
N ILE A 18 -6.50 6.93 14.38
CA ILE A 18 -7.82 7.16 14.97
C ILE A 18 -8.05 6.20 16.14
N ASN A 19 -7.81 4.91 15.92
CA ASN A 19 -8.06 3.87 16.90
C ASN A 19 -7.18 4.01 18.17
N ASP A 20 -5.91 4.42 18.02
CA ASP A 20 -5.02 4.67 19.14
C ASP A 20 -5.51 5.81 20.04
N LYS A 21 -6.01 6.89 19.43
CA LYS A 21 -6.61 8.02 20.15
C LYS A 21 -7.87 7.61 20.91
N GLU A 22 -8.72 6.79 20.30
CA GLU A 22 -9.92 6.24 20.94
C GLU A 22 -9.54 5.32 22.11
N ALA A 23 -8.48 4.53 21.95
CA ALA A 23 -7.95 3.67 23.00
C ALA A 23 -7.17 4.42 24.08
N GLY A 24 -6.78 5.68 23.85
CA GLY A 24 -6.02 6.51 24.77
C GLY A 24 -4.57 6.05 25.00
N ILE A 25 -3.96 5.40 24.01
CA ILE A 25 -2.58 4.89 24.06
C ILE A 25 -1.80 5.35 22.83
N GLU A 26 -0.47 5.24 22.90
CA GLU A 26 0.39 5.60 21.77
C GLU A 26 0.21 4.63 20.58
N PRO A 27 0.31 5.11 19.30
CA PRO A 27 0.13 4.28 18.11
C PRO A 27 0.97 3.00 18.14
N LYS A 28 2.25 3.11 18.48
CA LYS A 28 3.15 1.96 18.58
C LYS A 28 2.69 0.92 19.59
N GLN A 29 2.22 1.36 20.75
CA GLN A 29 1.70 0.47 21.77
C GLN A 29 0.40 -0.23 21.31
N TYR A 30 -0.45 0.50 20.60
CA TYR A 30 -1.68 -0.06 20.01
C TYR A 30 -1.37 -1.19 19.06
N VAL A 31 -0.50 -0.94 18.05
CA VAL A 31 -0.15 -1.97 17.04
C VAL A 31 0.65 -3.12 17.64
N ASP A 32 1.47 -2.89 18.67
CA ASP A 32 2.18 -3.97 19.39
C ASP A 32 1.20 -4.96 20.05
N GLN A 33 0.12 -4.44 20.66
CA GLN A 33 -0.93 -5.28 21.25
C GLN A 33 -1.66 -6.08 20.16
N VAL A 34 -2.08 -5.44 19.07
CA VAL A 34 -2.81 -6.09 17.96
C VAL A 34 -1.94 -7.15 17.29
N ALA A 35 -0.69 -6.82 16.97
CA ALA A 35 0.26 -7.76 16.36
C ALA A 35 0.53 -8.97 17.26
N GLY A 36 0.61 -8.75 18.59
CA GLY A 36 0.74 -9.83 19.56
C GLY A 36 -0.46 -10.78 19.54
N VAL A 37 -1.68 -10.25 19.44
CA VAL A 37 -2.89 -11.08 19.30
C VAL A 37 -2.88 -11.88 18.00
N VAL A 38 -2.57 -11.24 16.86
CA VAL A 38 -2.49 -11.89 15.55
C VAL A 38 -1.45 -13.01 15.58
N LYS A 39 -0.25 -12.74 16.11
CA LYS A 39 0.79 -13.75 16.22
C LYS A 39 0.36 -14.95 17.07
N ASN A 40 -0.27 -14.70 18.22
CA ASN A 40 -0.80 -15.78 19.07
C ASN A 40 -1.86 -16.64 18.34
N ILE A 41 -2.68 -16.04 17.48
CA ILE A 41 -3.66 -16.79 16.68
C ILE A 41 -2.92 -17.70 15.68
N TRP A 42 -1.92 -17.18 14.96
CA TRP A 42 -1.10 -18.00 14.03
C TRP A 42 -0.38 -19.13 14.76
N ASP A 43 0.20 -18.86 15.92
CA ASP A 43 0.89 -19.87 16.73
C ASP A 43 -0.10 -20.94 17.23
N MET A 44 -1.32 -20.55 17.64
CA MET A 44 -2.38 -21.47 18.05
C MET A 44 -2.91 -22.34 16.90
N MET A 45 -2.87 -21.83 15.67
CA MET A 45 -3.22 -22.55 14.46
C MET A 45 -2.08 -23.44 13.91
N ASP A 46 -0.97 -23.52 14.63
CA ASP A 46 0.26 -24.23 14.21
C ASP A 46 0.76 -23.80 12.82
N THR A 47 0.71 -22.49 12.56
CA THR A 47 1.11 -21.91 11.29
C THR A 47 2.64 -21.82 11.21
N SER A 48 3.25 -22.57 10.29
CA SER A 48 4.71 -22.69 10.14
C SER A 48 5.33 -21.57 9.29
N TYR A 49 5.14 -20.31 9.70
CA TYR A 49 5.80 -19.20 9.03
C TYR A 49 7.27 -19.09 9.41
N ASP A 50 8.12 -18.77 8.42
CA ASP A 50 9.57 -18.57 8.63
C ASP A 50 9.84 -17.18 9.22
N ARG A 51 9.00 -16.21 8.90
CA ARG A 51 9.15 -14.83 9.37
C ARG A 51 7.80 -14.14 9.56
N PHE A 52 7.64 -13.50 10.72
CA PHE A 52 6.56 -12.57 11.00
C PHE A 52 7.08 -11.14 10.82
N MET A 53 6.63 -10.46 9.77
CA MET A 53 7.06 -9.09 9.42
C MET A 53 6.05 -8.08 9.95
N ARG A 54 6.58 -6.95 10.39
CA ARG A 54 5.77 -5.80 10.78
C ARG A 54 6.21 -4.58 9.98
N THR A 55 5.27 -3.80 9.47
CA THR A 55 5.64 -2.58 8.72
C THR A 55 6.26 -1.51 9.63
N THR A 56 6.11 -1.63 10.95
CA THR A 56 6.81 -0.83 11.97
C THR A 56 8.20 -1.35 12.36
N ASP A 57 8.70 -2.41 11.74
CA ASP A 57 10.08 -2.85 11.94
C ASP A 57 11.05 -1.85 11.29
N GLU A 58 12.08 -1.43 12.02
CA GLU A 58 13.08 -0.45 11.56
C GLU A 58 13.74 -0.87 10.23
N TYR A 59 13.96 -2.17 10.04
CA TYR A 59 14.48 -2.71 8.79
C TYR A 59 13.53 -2.43 7.63
N HIS A 60 12.22 -2.67 7.82
CA HIS A 60 11.21 -2.41 6.80
C HIS A 60 11.17 -0.93 6.44
N GLU A 61 11.05 -0.05 7.43
CA GLU A 61 11.00 1.40 7.24
C GLU A 61 12.18 1.91 6.42
N LYS A 62 13.40 1.46 6.74
CA LYS A 62 14.61 1.82 5.99
C LYS A 62 14.58 1.33 4.54
N GLN A 63 14.05 0.12 4.26
CA GLN A 63 13.93 -0.36 2.88
C GLN A 63 12.90 0.46 2.09
N VAL A 64 11.76 0.79 2.71
CA VAL A 64 10.73 1.64 2.09
C VAL A 64 11.30 3.01 1.74
N GLN A 65 11.98 3.68 2.67
CA GLN A 65 12.62 4.97 2.44
C GLN A 65 13.64 4.92 1.30
N LYS A 66 14.49 3.88 1.28
CA LYS A 66 15.48 3.66 0.22
C LYS A 66 14.83 3.48 -1.16
N ILE A 67 13.76 2.70 -1.24
CA ILE A 67 13.04 2.46 -2.50
C ILE A 67 12.32 3.72 -2.95
N PHE A 68 11.64 4.41 -2.04
CA PHE A 68 10.96 5.67 -2.32
C PHE A 68 11.95 6.72 -2.88
N LYS A 69 13.08 6.91 -2.21
CA LYS A 69 14.14 7.82 -2.64
C LYS A 69 14.69 7.43 -4.02
N LYS A 70 14.95 6.15 -4.26
CA LYS A 70 15.42 5.65 -5.56
C LYS A 70 14.44 5.94 -6.70
N LEU A 71 13.16 5.76 -6.46
CA LEU A 71 12.11 6.06 -7.44
C LEU A 71 11.98 7.57 -7.68
N TYR A 72 12.11 8.37 -6.63
CA TYR A 72 12.12 9.84 -6.73
C TYR A 72 13.32 10.34 -7.55
N ASP A 73 14.53 9.89 -7.23
CA ASP A 73 15.75 10.29 -7.96
C ASP A 73 15.73 9.87 -9.44
N LYS A 74 15.05 8.79 -9.75
CA LYS A 74 14.81 8.31 -11.12
C LYS A 74 13.75 9.13 -11.87
N GLY A 75 13.00 10.00 -11.18
CA GLY A 75 11.91 10.78 -11.73
C GLY A 75 10.62 9.97 -11.98
N ASP A 76 10.50 8.81 -11.34
CA ASP A 76 9.29 7.97 -11.36
C ASP A 76 8.30 8.36 -10.25
N ILE A 77 8.76 9.13 -9.25
CA ILE A 77 7.91 9.79 -8.26
C ILE A 77 8.01 11.30 -8.46
N TYR A 78 6.90 12.02 -8.39
CA TYR A 78 6.82 13.47 -8.53
C TYR A 78 5.84 14.07 -7.53
N LEU A 79 6.05 15.33 -7.15
CA LEU A 79 5.15 16.09 -6.29
C LEU A 79 3.97 16.63 -7.11
N GLY A 80 2.77 16.43 -6.61
CA GLY A 80 1.54 16.91 -7.20
C GLY A 80 0.51 17.30 -6.14
N HIS A 81 -0.71 17.55 -6.59
CA HIS A 81 -1.83 17.83 -5.68
C HIS A 81 -2.90 16.78 -5.94
N TYR A 82 -3.41 16.23 -4.86
CA TYR A 82 -4.56 15.35 -4.90
C TYR A 82 -5.83 16.10 -4.50
N GLU A 83 -6.89 15.89 -5.27
CA GLU A 83 -8.23 16.41 -4.97
C GLU A 83 -9.23 15.32 -5.32
N GLY A 84 -10.02 14.88 -4.34
CA GLY A 84 -11.02 13.83 -4.55
C GLY A 84 -11.76 13.45 -3.28
N LYS A 85 -12.61 12.42 -3.39
CA LYS A 85 -13.38 11.85 -2.27
C LYS A 85 -12.55 10.77 -1.60
N TYR A 86 -12.30 10.90 -0.32
CA TYR A 86 -11.50 9.95 0.46
C TYR A 86 -12.38 9.14 1.41
N CYS A 87 -12.21 7.83 1.38
CA CYS A 87 -12.78 6.90 2.33
C CYS A 87 -11.73 6.51 3.38
N THR A 88 -11.94 6.92 4.63
CA THR A 88 -11.01 6.59 5.73
C THR A 88 -10.98 5.10 6.05
N ALA A 89 -12.12 4.41 5.90
CA ALA A 89 -12.20 2.98 6.23
C ALA A 89 -11.42 2.09 5.25
N CYS A 90 -11.43 2.44 3.94
CA CYS A 90 -10.72 1.71 2.89
C CYS A 90 -9.35 2.30 2.60
N GLU A 91 -9.02 3.46 3.19
CA GLU A 91 -7.84 4.26 2.89
C GLU A 91 -7.66 4.50 1.38
N SER A 92 -8.76 4.77 0.69
CA SER A 92 -8.81 4.89 -0.77
C SER A 92 -9.45 6.19 -1.22
N PHE A 93 -8.95 6.69 -2.33
CA PHE A 93 -9.50 7.85 -3.00
C PHE A 93 -10.37 7.45 -4.18
N PHE A 94 -11.42 8.22 -4.38
CA PHE A 94 -12.37 8.03 -5.48
C PHE A 94 -12.66 9.37 -6.14
N THR A 95 -12.95 9.31 -7.44
CA THR A 95 -13.56 10.43 -8.14
C THR A 95 -15.07 10.45 -7.83
N GLU A 96 -15.71 11.58 -8.00
CA GLU A 96 -17.18 11.71 -7.81
C GLU A 96 -17.96 10.65 -8.62
N SER A 97 -17.48 10.35 -9.84
CA SER A 97 -18.11 9.37 -10.74
C SER A 97 -17.95 7.91 -10.31
N GLN A 98 -17.03 7.62 -9.41
CA GLN A 98 -16.81 6.27 -8.88
C GLN A 98 -17.68 5.97 -7.66
N LEU A 99 -18.28 6.99 -7.04
CA LEU A 99 -19.12 6.80 -5.88
C LEU A 99 -20.44 6.11 -6.24
N VAL A 100 -20.92 5.27 -5.33
CA VAL A 100 -22.24 4.63 -5.42
C VAL A 100 -23.15 5.32 -4.41
N ASP A 101 -24.16 6.03 -4.88
CA ASP A 101 -25.08 6.81 -4.05
C ASP A 101 -24.35 7.81 -3.11
N GLY A 102 -23.26 8.43 -3.61
CA GLY A 102 -22.42 9.36 -2.84
C GLY A 102 -21.53 8.71 -1.78
N LYS A 103 -21.41 7.38 -1.77
CA LYS A 103 -20.66 6.59 -0.80
C LYS A 103 -19.50 5.81 -1.45
N CYS A 104 -18.61 5.32 -0.61
CA CYS A 104 -17.50 4.48 -1.03
C CYS A 104 -18.00 3.22 -1.79
N PRO A 105 -17.52 2.94 -3.00
CA PRO A 105 -17.95 1.78 -3.78
C PRO A 105 -17.52 0.45 -3.16
N ASP A 106 -16.43 0.45 -2.35
CA ASP A 106 -15.85 -0.78 -1.81
C ASP A 106 -16.51 -1.20 -0.48
N CYS A 107 -16.77 -0.25 0.42
CA CYS A 107 -17.31 -0.57 1.75
C CYS A 107 -18.68 0.04 2.05
N GLY A 108 -19.23 0.89 1.16
CA GLY A 108 -20.48 1.59 1.39
C GLY A 108 -20.43 2.70 2.46
N GLY A 109 -19.24 2.98 3.00
CA GLY A 109 -19.03 4.00 4.03
C GLY A 109 -19.04 5.43 3.49
N ASP A 110 -19.09 6.39 4.40
CA ASP A 110 -19.04 7.81 4.05
C ASP A 110 -17.67 8.20 3.50
N VAL A 111 -17.68 9.13 2.55
CA VAL A 111 -16.47 9.75 1.98
C VAL A 111 -16.49 11.25 2.25
N HIS A 112 -15.32 11.86 2.33
CA HIS A 112 -15.17 13.31 2.52
C HIS A 112 -14.22 13.90 1.47
N ASP A 113 -14.39 15.19 1.19
CA ASP A 113 -13.48 15.91 0.30
C ASP A 113 -12.08 15.95 0.92
N ALA A 114 -11.09 15.56 0.14
CA ALA A 114 -9.70 15.66 0.52
C ALA A 114 -8.92 16.36 -0.59
N LYS A 115 -8.17 17.39 -0.18
CA LYS A 115 -7.25 18.13 -1.04
C LYS A 115 -5.94 18.29 -0.29
N GLU A 116 -4.90 17.68 -0.81
CA GLU A 116 -3.58 17.77 -0.21
C GLU A 116 -2.47 17.68 -1.25
N GLU A 117 -1.32 18.23 -0.91
CA GLU A 117 -0.08 18.00 -1.63
C GLU A 117 0.39 16.57 -1.34
N ALA A 118 0.76 15.87 -2.39
CA ALA A 118 1.19 14.47 -2.28
C ALA A 118 2.21 14.10 -3.35
N TYR A 119 3.01 13.10 -3.09
CA TYR A 119 3.85 12.45 -4.09
C TYR A 119 3.04 11.40 -4.86
N PHE A 120 3.28 11.32 -6.17
CA PHE A 120 2.66 10.36 -7.08
C PHE A 120 3.71 9.51 -7.76
N PHE A 121 3.46 8.20 -7.82
CA PHE A 121 4.23 7.27 -8.62
C PHE A 121 3.66 7.20 -10.03
N LYS A 122 4.50 7.40 -11.05
CA LYS A 122 4.13 7.34 -12.48
C LYS A 122 3.83 5.91 -12.92
N LEU A 123 2.77 5.32 -12.40
CA LEU A 123 2.36 3.96 -12.74
C LEU A 123 1.99 3.87 -14.23
N SER A 124 1.37 4.91 -14.79
CA SER A 124 1.03 5.04 -16.21
C SER A 124 2.22 4.82 -17.14
N LYS A 125 3.42 5.27 -16.76
CA LYS A 125 4.68 5.08 -17.51
C LYS A 125 5.03 3.61 -17.73
N TYR A 126 4.58 2.72 -16.88
CA TYR A 126 4.93 1.29 -16.90
C TYR A 126 3.91 0.42 -17.63
N GLN A 127 2.77 0.98 -18.03
CA GLN A 127 1.64 0.25 -18.62
C GLN A 127 2.05 -0.61 -19.81
N ASP A 128 2.64 -0.01 -20.84
CA ASP A 128 2.99 -0.73 -22.08
C ASP A 128 4.01 -1.84 -21.82
N ARG A 129 4.95 -1.59 -20.89
CA ARG A 129 5.92 -2.61 -20.49
C ARG A 129 5.27 -3.78 -19.77
N LEU A 130 4.27 -3.52 -18.91
CA LEU A 130 3.52 -4.56 -18.20
C LEU A 130 2.68 -5.37 -19.20
N ILE A 131 1.96 -4.70 -20.09
CA ILE A 131 1.16 -5.37 -21.14
C ILE A 131 2.07 -6.30 -21.96
N LYS A 132 3.16 -5.75 -22.49
CA LYS A 132 4.11 -6.52 -23.28
C LYS A 132 4.69 -7.71 -22.51
N HIS A 133 5.07 -7.52 -21.24
CA HIS A 133 5.60 -8.60 -20.42
C HIS A 133 4.58 -9.74 -20.22
N ILE A 134 3.32 -9.40 -19.93
CA ILE A 134 2.23 -10.38 -19.76
C ILE A 134 1.90 -11.12 -21.06
N GLU A 135 2.03 -10.45 -22.20
CA GLU A 135 1.82 -11.05 -23.53
C GLU A 135 2.97 -11.99 -23.92
N ASP A 136 4.21 -11.57 -23.68
CA ASP A 136 5.43 -12.36 -23.95
C ASP A 136 5.56 -13.57 -23.00
N HIS A 137 4.97 -13.49 -21.79
CA HIS A 137 5.03 -14.51 -20.73
C HIS A 137 3.63 -14.96 -20.30
N PRO A 138 2.94 -15.79 -21.09
CA PRO A 138 1.55 -16.18 -20.82
C PRO A 138 1.38 -16.95 -19.49
N GLU A 139 2.45 -17.52 -18.95
CA GLU A 139 2.49 -18.20 -17.64
C GLU A 139 2.58 -17.26 -16.45
N PHE A 140 2.87 -15.97 -16.66
CA PHE A 140 3.13 -14.98 -15.59
C PHE A 140 1.92 -14.75 -14.69
N ILE A 141 0.71 -14.76 -15.27
CA ILE A 141 -0.54 -14.65 -14.51
C ILE A 141 -1.41 -15.88 -14.75
N GLN A 142 -1.70 -16.63 -13.69
CA GLN A 142 -2.51 -17.83 -13.70
C GLN A 142 -3.68 -17.74 -12.71
N PRO A 143 -4.83 -18.33 -12.99
CA PRO A 143 -5.26 -18.91 -14.27
C PRO A 143 -5.53 -17.84 -15.35
N VAL A 144 -5.73 -18.25 -16.59
CA VAL A 144 -5.98 -17.37 -17.74
C VAL A 144 -7.12 -16.37 -17.51
N SER A 145 -8.14 -16.74 -16.73
CA SER A 145 -9.25 -15.85 -16.36
C SER A 145 -8.74 -14.61 -15.60
N ARG A 146 -7.77 -14.77 -14.69
CA ARG A 146 -7.16 -13.66 -13.95
C ARG A 146 -6.27 -12.80 -14.84
N LYS A 147 -5.52 -13.42 -15.78
CA LYS A 147 -4.81 -12.67 -16.81
C LYS A 147 -5.75 -11.77 -17.60
N ASN A 148 -6.88 -12.34 -18.08
CA ASN A 148 -7.85 -11.57 -18.86
C ASN A 148 -8.50 -10.44 -18.04
N GLU A 149 -8.80 -10.67 -16.78
CA GLU A 149 -9.32 -9.66 -15.86
C GLU A 149 -8.33 -8.50 -15.70
N MET A 150 -7.07 -8.79 -15.38
CA MET A 150 -6.02 -7.76 -15.25
C MET A 150 -5.81 -6.97 -16.54
N MET A 151 -5.74 -7.66 -17.67
CA MET A 151 -5.53 -7.03 -18.97
C MET A 151 -6.70 -6.12 -19.37
N ASN A 152 -7.94 -6.59 -19.25
CA ASN A 152 -9.10 -5.89 -19.81
C ASN A 152 -9.67 -4.83 -18.86
N ASN A 153 -9.61 -5.05 -17.54
CA ASN A 153 -10.23 -4.17 -16.56
C ASN A 153 -9.27 -3.09 -16.01
N PHE A 154 -7.96 -3.35 -16.05
CA PHE A 154 -6.98 -2.46 -15.45
C PHE A 154 -5.95 -1.93 -16.46
N LEU A 155 -5.27 -2.81 -17.19
CA LEU A 155 -4.15 -2.38 -18.04
C LEU A 155 -4.61 -1.69 -19.33
N LYS A 156 -5.50 -2.30 -20.10
CA LYS A 156 -5.96 -1.73 -21.40
C LYS A 156 -6.76 -0.44 -21.27
N PRO A 157 -7.60 -0.23 -20.22
CA PRO A 157 -8.28 1.05 -20.01
C PRO A 157 -7.35 2.21 -19.69
N GLY A 158 -6.15 1.94 -19.20
CA GLY A 158 -5.14 2.92 -18.84
C GLY A 158 -4.88 2.98 -17.33
N LEU A 159 -3.61 2.81 -16.94
CA LEU A 159 -3.19 2.96 -15.56
C LEU A 159 -3.12 4.43 -15.18
N GLN A 160 -3.64 4.75 -14.00
CA GLN A 160 -3.52 6.07 -13.40
C GLN A 160 -2.29 6.13 -12.50
N ASP A 161 -1.69 7.31 -12.38
CA ASP A 161 -0.60 7.53 -11.44
C ASP A 161 -1.10 7.36 -10.01
N LEU A 162 -0.31 6.70 -9.18
CA LEU A 162 -0.69 6.29 -7.84
C LEU A 162 -0.20 7.29 -6.80
N CYS A 163 -1.10 7.80 -5.95
CA CYS A 163 -0.73 8.58 -4.78
C CYS A 163 0.07 7.71 -3.80
N VAL A 164 1.28 8.15 -3.43
CA VAL A 164 2.24 7.36 -2.63
C VAL A 164 2.72 8.07 -1.37
N SER A 165 2.19 9.26 -1.08
CA SER A 165 2.43 9.93 0.20
C SER A 165 1.21 10.69 0.68
N ARG A 166 1.21 11.02 1.97
CA ARG A 166 0.15 11.79 2.63
C ARG A 166 0.74 12.83 3.57
N THR A 167 -0.04 13.89 3.82
CA THR A 167 0.27 14.92 4.81
C THR A 167 -0.79 15.04 5.91
N SER A 168 -1.95 14.41 5.71
CA SER A 168 -3.12 14.51 6.59
C SER A 168 -3.01 13.73 7.90
N PHE A 169 -2.08 12.78 7.99
CA PHE A 169 -1.78 12.04 9.23
C PHE A 169 -0.26 11.88 9.41
N LYS A 170 0.14 11.39 10.60
CA LYS A 170 1.57 11.29 10.98
C LYS A 170 2.06 9.87 11.20
N TRP A 171 1.14 8.94 11.51
CA TRP A 171 1.50 7.56 11.81
C TRP A 171 1.76 6.77 10.54
N SER A 172 2.96 6.90 10.02
CA SER A 172 3.54 6.14 8.91
C SER A 172 5.02 6.49 8.76
N ILE A 173 5.69 5.91 7.77
CA ILE A 173 7.11 6.09 7.49
C ILE A 173 7.33 7.50 6.92
N PRO A 174 8.17 8.35 7.55
CA PRO A 174 8.46 9.69 7.01
C PRO A 174 9.25 9.59 5.70
N VAL A 175 8.97 10.50 4.76
CA VAL A 175 9.79 10.68 3.57
C VAL A 175 11.07 11.41 3.97
N ASP A 176 12.23 10.76 3.85
CA ASP A 176 13.52 11.25 4.38
C ASP A 176 13.88 12.67 3.94
N PHE A 177 13.66 13.00 2.68
CA PHE A 177 14.02 14.30 2.10
C PHE A 177 12.90 15.34 2.21
N ASP A 178 11.71 14.93 2.65
CA ASP A 178 10.55 15.81 2.88
C ASP A 178 9.68 15.30 4.05
N PRO A 179 10.10 15.52 5.31
CA PRO A 179 9.42 14.99 6.50
C PRO A 179 8.00 15.53 6.74
N LYS A 180 7.53 16.48 5.93
CA LYS A 180 6.14 16.93 5.91
C LYS A 180 5.22 15.79 5.42
N HIS A 181 5.74 14.94 4.53
CA HIS A 181 5.05 13.80 3.97
C HIS A 181 5.39 12.50 4.69
N VAL A 182 4.42 11.63 4.80
CA VAL A 182 4.61 10.23 5.18
C VAL A 182 4.27 9.31 4.00
N VAL A 183 4.93 8.17 3.92
CA VAL A 183 4.70 7.19 2.87
C VAL A 183 3.28 6.62 2.99
N TYR A 184 2.60 6.46 1.87
CA TYR A 184 1.26 5.92 1.83
C TYR A 184 1.28 4.40 1.70
N VAL A 185 0.30 3.75 2.30
CA VAL A 185 0.19 2.30 2.51
C VAL A 185 0.60 1.42 1.31
N TRP A 186 0.29 1.81 0.08
CA TRP A 186 0.56 0.98 -1.10
C TRP A 186 2.05 0.77 -1.38
N ILE A 187 2.89 1.79 -1.26
CA ILE A 187 4.35 1.61 -1.36
C ILE A 187 4.89 0.95 -0.10
N ASP A 188 4.39 1.30 1.07
CA ASP A 188 4.77 0.72 2.34
C ASP A 188 4.63 -0.81 2.30
N ALA A 189 3.42 -1.32 2.25
CA ALA A 189 3.14 -2.75 2.29
C ALA A 189 3.76 -3.54 1.13
N LEU A 190 3.65 -3.04 -0.11
CA LEU A 190 4.14 -3.76 -1.29
C LEU A 190 5.67 -3.81 -1.39
N THR A 191 6.39 -2.89 -0.76
CA THR A 191 7.86 -2.92 -0.71
C THR A 191 8.37 -4.18 -0.01
N CYS A 192 7.63 -4.72 0.95
CA CYS A 192 7.98 -5.97 1.62
C CYS A 192 8.18 -7.12 0.62
N LEU A 193 7.35 -7.22 -0.40
CA LEU A 193 7.46 -8.24 -1.44
C LEU A 193 8.76 -8.12 -2.26
N LEU A 194 9.28 -6.90 -2.45
CA LEU A 194 10.50 -6.68 -3.23
C LEU A 194 11.76 -7.14 -2.51
N TYR A 195 11.89 -6.90 -1.21
CA TYR A 195 13.11 -7.22 -0.49
C TYR A 195 13.07 -8.60 0.19
N THR A 196 11.90 -9.23 0.24
CA THR A 196 11.75 -10.60 0.79
C THR A 196 11.71 -11.67 -0.29
N SER A 197 11.31 -11.33 -1.52
CA SER A 197 11.36 -12.27 -2.63
C SER A 197 12.81 -12.46 -3.10
N PRO A 198 13.26 -13.70 -3.33
CA PRO A 198 14.47 -13.94 -4.10
C PRO A 198 14.17 -13.50 -5.55
N SER A 199 14.44 -12.24 -5.84
CA SER A 199 14.36 -11.75 -7.22
C SER A 199 15.57 -12.24 -7.99
N PRO A 200 15.40 -12.81 -9.20
CA PRO A 200 16.50 -13.17 -10.08
C PRO A 200 17.31 -11.95 -10.50
#